data_c1f951c56f81b356e25cf1ba57a6871f
#
_entry.id   c1f951c56f81b356e25cf1ba57a6871f
#
_cell.length_a   1.000
_cell.length_b   1.000
_cell.length_c   1.000
_cell.angle_alpha   90.00
_cell.angle_beta   90.00
_cell.angle_gamma   90.00
#
_symmetry.space_group_name_H-M   'P 1'
#
loop_
_entity.id
_entity.type
_entity.pdbx_description
1 polymer ?
#
loop_
_entity_poly.entity_id
_entity_poly.type
_entity_poly.pdbx_seq_one_letter_code
_entity_poly.pdbx_strand_id
1 'polypeptide(L)'
;MLWVNWRQHRGQAIACLGLLAAIAIYAIVVSTSMRTAFSNDGLPACLAGSGGTRCPTAIQAFTNEFGSEVNVAFWSVLLIFPGLLGVVIGAPLIGRELEFGTWRLAWSQSVTRTRWLAVKLALVTGGVIVLGAAITAVITWYRAPMDRLTGHFINNAYDFEGLVLTAYILCAFAFAVLVGLLIRRSIPAMIAAFVPWLAIRLVVEYVFRPHFLAPLVFVQRCSSPQTCMGGAGLGFIPPVTGHIGDWVLGMGGPGTVALLRGHLGNTWLYQPADRFWTFQSIEAGIFVALAAIALGAAIWLLHRRPRPA
;
A
#
# COMPACT_ATOMS: atom_id res chain seq x y z
N MET A 1 -2.22 33.67 -6.11
CA MET A 1 -1.93 32.60 -5.13
C MET A 1 -1.40 31.33 -5.77
N LEU A 2 -2.00 30.80 -6.85
CA LEU A 2 -1.55 29.58 -7.54
C LEU A 2 -0.09 29.67 -8.01
N TRP A 3 0.32 30.79 -8.63
CA TRP A 3 1.68 30.99 -9.13
C TRP A 3 2.75 30.99 -8.01
N VAL A 4 2.45 31.60 -6.86
CA VAL A 4 3.37 31.63 -5.71
C VAL A 4 3.51 30.23 -5.11
N ASN A 5 2.40 29.50 -4.94
CA ASN A 5 2.42 28.12 -4.48
C ASN A 5 3.22 27.20 -5.43
N TRP A 6 3.02 27.35 -6.74
CA TRP A 6 3.80 26.60 -7.73
C TRP A 6 5.31 26.85 -7.60
N ARG A 7 5.71 28.12 -7.50
CA ARG A 7 7.14 28.47 -7.36
C ARG A 7 7.76 27.95 -6.07
N GLN A 8 7.00 27.89 -4.98
CA GLN A 8 7.45 27.33 -3.70
C GLN A 8 7.59 25.79 -3.73
N HIS A 9 6.70 25.11 -4.43
CA HIS A 9 6.63 23.63 -4.41
C HIS A 9 7.19 22.97 -5.67
N ARG A 10 7.67 23.75 -6.66
CA ARG A 10 8.19 23.20 -7.92
C ARG A 10 9.31 22.17 -7.72
N GLY A 11 10.18 22.36 -6.75
CA GLY A 11 11.26 21.41 -6.44
C GLY A 11 10.72 20.07 -5.93
N GLN A 12 9.71 20.09 -5.05
CA GLN A 12 9.02 18.88 -4.59
C GLN A 12 8.24 18.22 -5.71
N ALA A 13 7.53 19.01 -6.53
CA ALA A 13 6.80 18.48 -7.69
C ALA A 13 7.73 17.81 -8.70
N ILE A 14 8.88 18.42 -9.02
CA ILE A 14 9.91 17.85 -9.90
C ILE A 14 10.47 16.56 -9.30
N ALA A 15 10.76 16.52 -8.00
CA ALA A 15 11.23 15.32 -7.31
C ALA A 15 10.19 14.20 -7.34
N CYS A 16 8.91 14.49 -7.10
CA CYS A 16 7.82 13.52 -7.19
C CYS A 16 7.62 12.99 -8.63
N LEU A 17 7.70 13.88 -9.63
CA LEU A 17 7.63 13.49 -11.04
C LEU A 17 8.83 12.64 -11.45
N GLY A 18 10.03 13.00 -10.99
CA GLY A 18 11.25 12.22 -11.21
C GLY A 18 11.16 10.82 -10.60
N LEU A 19 10.64 10.72 -9.37
CA LEU A 19 10.38 9.45 -8.71
C LEU A 19 9.35 8.60 -9.48
N LEU A 20 8.22 9.20 -9.87
CA LEU A 20 7.22 8.51 -10.68
C LEU A 20 7.79 8.04 -12.02
N ALA A 21 8.58 8.86 -12.69
CA ALA A 21 9.26 8.50 -13.92
C ALA A 21 10.24 7.33 -13.72
N ALA A 22 11.02 7.34 -12.64
CA ALA A 22 11.93 6.24 -12.31
C ALA A 22 11.17 4.92 -12.05
N ILE A 23 10.07 4.98 -11.27
CA ILE A 23 9.20 3.82 -11.05
C ILE A 23 8.59 3.32 -12.37
N ALA A 24 8.13 4.23 -13.23
CA ALA A 24 7.55 3.88 -14.52
C ALA A 24 8.57 3.24 -15.47
N ILE A 25 9.78 3.80 -15.54
CA ILE A 25 10.87 3.24 -16.36
C ILE A 25 11.23 1.82 -15.89
N TYR A 26 11.43 1.65 -14.58
CA TYR A 26 11.67 0.34 -13.99
C TYR A 26 10.53 -0.65 -14.33
N ALA A 27 9.28 -0.22 -14.11
CA ALA A 27 8.09 -1.03 -14.40
C ALA A 27 8.02 -1.43 -15.89
N ILE A 28 8.34 -0.53 -16.83
CA ILE A 28 8.36 -0.82 -18.26
C ILE A 28 9.43 -1.85 -18.59
N VAL A 29 10.65 -1.67 -18.10
CA VAL A 29 11.77 -2.58 -18.40
C VAL A 29 11.48 -3.99 -17.90
N VAL A 30 11.04 -4.14 -16.64
CA VAL A 30 10.78 -5.47 -16.07
C VAL A 30 9.48 -6.07 -16.62
N SER A 31 8.43 -5.26 -16.86
CA SER A 31 7.17 -5.75 -17.42
C SER A 31 7.32 -6.30 -18.83
N THR A 32 8.23 -5.76 -19.66
CA THR A 32 8.49 -6.30 -21.00
C THR A 32 9.09 -7.70 -20.92
N SER A 33 10.09 -7.91 -20.07
CA SER A 33 10.70 -9.23 -19.84
C SER A 33 9.68 -10.23 -19.28
N MET A 34 8.92 -9.81 -18.26
CA MET A 34 7.87 -10.63 -17.63
C MET A 34 6.78 -11.04 -18.63
N ARG A 35 6.30 -10.13 -19.48
CA ARG A 35 5.29 -10.42 -20.50
C ARG A 35 5.80 -11.34 -21.58
N THR A 36 7.05 -11.18 -21.98
CA THR A 36 7.70 -12.06 -22.97
C THR A 36 7.86 -13.48 -22.41
N ALA A 37 8.35 -13.63 -21.19
CA ALA A 37 8.44 -14.92 -20.51
C ALA A 37 7.05 -15.55 -20.33
N PHE A 38 6.05 -14.78 -19.87
CA PHE A 38 4.68 -15.25 -19.68
C PHE A 38 4.07 -15.85 -20.95
N SER A 39 4.37 -15.25 -22.13
CA SER A 39 3.90 -15.76 -23.41
C SER A 39 4.70 -16.96 -23.90
N ASN A 40 6.04 -16.92 -23.76
CA ASN A 40 6.94 -17.97 -24.25
C ASN A 40 6.81 -19.28 -23.47
N ASP A 41 6.58 -19.20 -22.16
CA ASP A 41 6.39 -20.36 -21.29
C ASP A 41 4.99 -20.99 -21.40
N GLY A 42 4.15 -20.47 -22.29
CA GLY A 42 2.83 -21.01 -22.54
C GLY A 42 1.83 -20.83 -21.38
N LEU A 43 2.11 -19.90 -20.45
CA LEU A 43 1.24 -19.64 -19.28
C LEU A 43 -0.20 -19.25 -19.63
N PRO A 44 -0.48 -18.53 -20.75
CA PRO A 44 -1.86 -18.31 -21.19
C PRO A 44 -2.64 -19.60 -21.45
N ALA A 45 -1.99 -20.61 -22.04
CA ALA A 45 -2.59 -21.92 -22.28
C ALA A 45 -2.84 -22.68 -20.96
N CYS A 46 -1.93 -22.52 -19.98
CA CYS A 46 -2.10 -23.08 -18.64
C CYS A 46 -3.32 -22.49 -17.93
N LEU A 47 -3.52 -21.18 -17.97
CA LEU A 47 -4.66 -20.50 -17.39
C LEU A 47 -5.98 -20.88 -18.09
N ALA A 48 -5.93 -21.17 -19.39
CA ALA A 48 -7.10 -21.67 -20.15
C ALA A 48 -7.38 -23.16 -19.94
N GLY A 49 -6.59 -23.87 -19.11
CA GLY A 49 -6.76 -25.29 -18.83
C GLY A 49 -6.25 -26.24 -19.95
N SER A 50 -5.58 -25.72 -20.97
CA SER A 50 -5.11 -26.50 -22.14
C SER A 50 -3.62 -26.88 -22.08
N GLY A 51 -2.88 -26.44 -21.05
CA GLY A 51 -1.40 -26.56 -21.00
C GLY A 51 -0.87 -27.91 -20.45
N GLY A 52 -1.73 -28.82 -20.01
CA GLY A 52 -1.35 -30.18 -19.60
C GLY A 52 -0.43 -30.25 -18.39
N THR A 53 0.38 -31.32 -18.31
CA THR A 53 1.24 -31.64 -17.15
C THR A 53 2.44 -30.68 -16.94
N ARG A 54 2.73 -29.83 -17.91
CA ARG A 54 3.85 -28.85 -17.83
C ARG A 54 3.49 -27.60 -17.06
N CYS A 55 2.21 -27.32 -16.87
CA CYS A 55 1.75 -26.08 -16.24
C CYS A 55 2.28 -25.83 -14.84
N PRO A 56 2.28 -26.81 -13.89
CA PRO A 56 2.80 -26.56 -12.56
C PRO A 56 4.27 -26.14 -12.54
N THR A 57 5.10 -26.78 -13.37
CA THR A 57 6.53 -26.48 -13.47
C THR A 57 6.79 -25.14 -14.15
N ALA A 58 6.03 -24.79 -15.20
CA ALA A 58 6.13 -23.50 -15.88
C ALA A 58 5.70 -22.35 -14.94
N ILE A 59 4.59 -22.49 -14.22
CA ILE A 59 4.13 -21.51 -13.24
C ILE A 59 5.17 -21.33 -12.13
N GLN A 60 5.74 -22.43 -11.64
CA GLN A 60 6.75 -22.38 -10.57
C GLN A 60 8.04 -21.71 -11.06
N ALA A 61 8.51 -22.02 -12.26
CA ALA A 61 9.69 -21.39 -12.85
C ALA A 61 9.47 -19.88 -12.99
N PHE A 62 8.37 -19.46 -13.57
CA PHE A 62 8.00 -18.05 -13.73
C PHE A 62 7.90 -17.31 -12.40
N THR A 63 7.24 -17.92 -11.41
CA THR A 63 7.11 -17.30 -10.08
C THR A 63 8.42 -17.26 -9.31
N ASN A 64 9.33 -18.21 -9.52
CA ASN A 64 10.67 -18.18 -8.94
C ASN A 64 11.52 -17.08 -9.59
N GLU A 65 11.45 -16.93 -10.91
CA GLU A 65 12.22 -15.93 -11.65
C GLU A 65 11.77 -14.50 -11.31
N PHE A 66 10.47 -14.22 -11.45
CA PHE A 66 9.93 -12.86 -11.25
C PHE A 66 9.41 -12.59 -9.85
N GLY A 67 9.12 -13.61 -9.05
CA GLY A 67 8.69 -13.46 -7.67
C GLY A 67 9.83 -13.13 -6.71
N SER A 68 11.06 -13.58 -6.99
CA SER A 68 12.22 -13.34 -6.14
C SER A 68 12.79 -11.91 -6.29
N GLU A 69 12.74 -11.33 -7.47
CA GLU A 69 13.18 -9.94 -7.68
C GLU A 69 12.30 -8.92 -6.94
N VAL A 70 11.08 -9.30 -6.64
CA VAL A 70 10.12 -8.50 -5.87
C VAL A 70 10.21 -8.85 -4.37
N ASN A 71 11.10 -9.77 -3.94
CA ASN A 71 11.06 -10.33 -2.60
C ASN A 71 11.90 -9.57 -1.56
N VAL A 72 11.59 -9.74 -0.32
CA VAL A 72 12.16 -9.41 1.00
C VAL A 72 12.82 -8.02 1.19
N ALA A 73 13.88 -7.64 0.49
CA ALA A 73 14.55 -6.33 0.71
C ALA A 73 13.75 -5.18 0.08
N PHE A 74 13.19 -5.38 -1.09
CA PHE A 74 12.32 -4.43 -1.78
C PHE A 74 11.01 -4.21 -0.99
N TRP A 75 10.46 -5.28 -0.41
CA TRP A 75 9.21 -5.21 0.37
C TRP A 75 9.35 -4.45 1.68
N SER A 76 10.47 -4.58 2.37
CA SER A 76 10.72 -3.80 3.59
C SER A 76 10.81 -2.31 3.28
N VAL A 77 11.43 -1.95 2.15
CA VAL A 77 11.46 -0.56 1.67
C VAL A 77 10.06 -0.10 1.26
N LEU A 78 9.30 -0.95 0.60
CA LEU A 78 7.94 -0.64 0.15
C LEU A 78 6.96 -0.45 1.31
N LEU A 79 7.10 -1.17 2.42
CA LEU A 79 6.26 -1.00 3.60
C LEU A 79 6.33 0.44 4.14
N ILE A 80 7.53 1.02 4.16
CA ILE A 80 7.78 2.37 4.69
C ILE A 80 7.62 3.48 3.64
N PHE A 81 7.67 3.13 2.35
CA PHE A 81 7.67 4.07 1.22
C PHE A 81 6.46 5.03 1.22
N PRO A 82 5.20 4.58 1.39
CA PRO A 82 4.05 5.48 1.40
C PRO A 82 4.14 6.52 2.51
N GLY A 83 4.63 6.08 3.70
CA GLY A 83 4.84 6.96 4.83
C GLY A 83 5.92 7.99 4.58
N LEU A 84 7.08 7.57 4.08
CA LEU A 84 8.16 8.48 3.73
C LEU A 84 7.72 9.52 2.70
N LEU A 85 7.02 9.08 1.65
CA LEU A 85 6.52 9.98 0.62
C LEU A 85 5.55 11.01 1.22
N GLY A 86 4.60 10.57 2.05
CA GLY A 86 3.65 11.46 2.70
C GLY A 86 4.31 12.47 3.63
N VAL A 87 5.24 12.04 4.49
CA VAL A 87 5.88 12.95 5.46
C VAL A 87 6.84 13.93 4.79
N VAL A 88 7.54 13.52 3.74
CA VAL A 88 8.45 14.40 2.97
C VAL A 88 7.68 15.50 2.24
N ILE A 89 6.46 15.22 1.78
CA ILE A 89 5.60 16.24 1.17
C ILE A 89 4.94 17.11 2.25
N GLY A 90 4.43 16.50 3.33
CA GLY A 90 3.58 17.17 4.31
C GLY A 90 4.33 18.06 5.31
N ALA A 91 5.43 17.58 5.88
CA ALA A 91 6.12 18.31 6.95
C ALA A 91 6.69 19.66 6.50
N PRO A 92 7.33 19.80 5.31
CA PRO A 92 7.84 21.08 4.85
C PRO A 92 6.73 22.05 4.43
N LEU A 93 5.53 21.56 4.14
CA LEU A 93 4.41 22.38 3.66
C LEU A 93 4.09 23.56 4.57
N ILE A 94 4.14 23.33 5.88
CA ILE A 94 3.90 24.34 6.92
C ILE A 94 5.14 24.55 7.78
N GLY A 95 5.84 23.45 8.12
CA GLY A 95 7.01 23.49 8.99
C GLY A 95 8.09 24.45 8.48
N ARG A 96 8.40 24.38 7.21
CA ARG A 96 9.41 25.24 6.57
C ARG A 96 9.02 26.73 6.57
N GLU A 97 7.75 27.05 6.35
CA GLU A 97 7.29 28.44 6.39
C GLU A 97 7.31 29.02 7.80
N LEU A 98 7.02 28.18 8.81
CA LEU A 98 7.12 28.58 10.21
C LEU A 98 8.58 28.69 10.66
N GLU A 99 9.45 27.82 10.17
CA GLU A 99 10.88 27.79 10.46
C GLU A 99 11.60 29.05 9.92
N PHE A 100 11.30 29.46 8.69
CA PHE A 100 11.92 30.63 8.04
C PHE A 100 11.15 31.94 8.22
N GLY A 101 10.03 31.93 8.94
CA GLY A 101 9.23 33.14 9.23
C GLY A 101 8.51 33.76 8.02
N THR A 102 8.49 33.09 6.86
CA THR A 102 7.87 33.58 5.62
C THR A 102 6.33 33.72 5.71
N TRP A 103 5.71 33.06 6.69
CA TRP A 103 4.29 33.20 7.00
C TRP A 103 3.87 34.64 7.35
N ARG A 104 4.79 35.48 7.91
CA ARG A 104 4.53 36.88 8.25
C ARG A 104 4.19 37.70 7.01
N LEU A 105 4.92 37.46 5.91
CA LEU A 105 4.69 38.12 4.63
C LEU A 105 3.34 37.72 4.01
N ALA A 106 2.97 36.46 4.14
CA ALA A 106 1.68 35.96 3.62
C ALA A 106 0.48 36.53 4.40
N TRP A 107 0.62 36.78 5.71
CA TRP A 107 -0.45 37.29 6.56
C TRP A 107 -0.55 38.82 6.58
N SER A 108 0.45 39.54 6.08
CA SER A 108 0.36 41.01 5.88
C SER A 108 -0.45 41.41 4.63
N GLN A 109 -0.69 40.44 3.72
CA GLN A 109 -1.52 40.64 2.55
C GLN A 109 -2.95 40.19 2.88
N SER A 110 -3.94 41.03 2.77
CA SER A 110 -5.40 40.93 2.95
C SER A 110 -6.11 39.53 2.92
N VAL A 111 -5.35 38.41 3.02
CA VAL A 111 -5.85 37.04 2.94
C VAL A 111 -5.97 36.46 4.36
N THR A 112 -7.13 35.91 4.70
CA THR A 112 -7.33 35.23 5.99
C THR A 112 -6.46 33.99 6.09
N ARG A 113 -5.90 33.73 7.27
CA ARG A 113 -5.02 32.58 7.57
C ARG A 113 -5.62 31.25 7.15
N THR A 114 -6.92 31.11 7.35
CA THR A 114 -7.68 29.91 7.00
C THR A 114 -7.83 29.70 5.52
N ARG A 115 -8.17 30.76 4.78
CA ARG A 115 -8.25 30.68 3.31
C ARG A 115 -6.91 30.33 2.69
N TRP A 116 -5.83 30.93 3.21
CA TRP A 116 -4.47 30.61 2.78
C TRP A 116 -4.12 29.15 3.00
N LEU A 117 -4.36 28.62 4.23
CA LEU A 117 -4.09 27.22 4.56
C LEU A 117 -4.99 26.28 3.76
N ALA A 118 -6.29 26.56 3.68
CA ALA A 118 -7.25 25.71 2.98
C ALA A 118 -6.90 25.54 1.49
N VAL A 119 -6.58 26.63 0.79
CA VAL A 119 -6.18 26.56 -0.62
C VAL A 119 -4.88 25.77 -0.78
N LYS A 120 -3.92 25.97 0.11
CA LYS A 120 -2.64 25.26 0.07
C LYS A 120 -2.82 23.77 0.34
N LEU A 121 -3.60 23.41 1.37
CA LEU A 121 -3.93 22.03 1.68
C LEU A 121 -4.70 21.37 0.53
N ALA A 122 -5.72 22.02 -0.02
CA ALA A 122 -6.51 21.46 -1.11
C ALA A 122 -5.66 21.13 -2.34
N LEU A 123 -4.76 22.05 -2.74
CA LEU A 123 -3.88 21.85 -3.90
C LEU A 123 -2.89 20.71 -3.68
N VAL A 124 -2.22 20.67 -2.51
CA VAL A 124 -1.22 19.64 -2.25
C VAL A 124 -1.87 18.29 -1.96
N THR A 125 -3.01 18.25 -1.26
CA THR A 125 -3.81 17.02 -1.06
C THR A 125 -4.25 16.45 -2.41
N GLY A 126 -4.76 17.29 -3.32
CA GLY A 126 -5.09 16.87 -4.68
C GLY A 126 -3.88 16.31 -5.42
N GLY A 127 -2.72 16.96 -5.31
CA GLY A 127 -1.46 16.46 -5.88
C GLY A 127 -1.04 15.11 -5.29
N VAL A 128 -1.18 14.90 -3.98
CA VAL A 128 -0.88 13.64 -3.29
C VAL A 128 -1.81 12.52 -3.78
N ILE A 129 -3.09 12.80 -3.93
CA ILE A 129 -4.07 11.82 -4.45
C ILE A 129 -3.71 11.42 -5.88
N VAL A 130 -3.43 12.39 -6.75
CA VAL A 130 -3.03 12.12 -8.15
C VAL A 130 -1.74 11.32 -8.21
N LEU A 131 -0.74 11.67 -7.40
CA LEU A 131 0.53 10.95 -7.33
C LEU A 131 0.33 9.50 -6.85
N GLY A 132 -0.42 9.30 -5.77
CA GLY A 132 -0.73 7.97 -5.24
C GLY A 132 -1.47 7.11 -6.26
N ALA A 133 -2.50 7.65 -6.90
CA ALA A 133 -3.25 6.96 -7.95
C ALA A 133 -2.37 6.62 -9.16
N ALA A 134 -1.46 7.52 -9.57
CA ALA A 134 -0.53 7.27 -10.67
C ALA A 134 0.46 6.14 -10.33
N ILE A 135 1.02 6.12 -9.12
CA ILE A 135 1.91 5.05 -8.66
C ILE A 135 1.16 3.72 -8.64
N THR A 136 -0.05 3.69 -8.06
CA THR A 136 -0.91 2.50 -8.05
C THR A 136 -1.16 1.99 -9.47
N ALA A 137 -1.53 2.87 -10.41
CA ALA A 137 -1.80 2.49 -11.79
C ALA A 137 -0.56 1.87 -12.48
N VAL A 138 0.62 2.43 -12.27
CA VAL A 138 1.88 1.89 -12.82
C VAL A 138 2.18 0.52 -12.22
N ILE A 139 2.02 0.35 -10.90
CA ILE A 139 2.30 -0.92 -10.23
C ILE A 139 1.30 -2.00 -10.65
N THR A 140 0.00 -1.70 -10.69
CA THR A 140 -1.03 -2.64 -11.17
C THR A 140 -0.78 -3.07 -12.62
N TRP A 141 -0.40 -2.12 -13.49
CA TRP A 141 -0.05 -2.45 -14.88
C TRP A 141 1.19 -3.35 -14.96
N TYR A 142 2.22 -3.06 -14.16
CA TYR A 142 3.44 -3.86 -14.09
C TYR A 142 3.17 -5.29 -13.62
N ARG A 143 2.37 -5.44 -12.56
CA ARG A 143 2.09 -6.73 -11.92
C ARG A 143 1.08 -7.60 -12.66
N ALA A 144 0.35 -7.07 -13.62
CA ALA A 144 -0.76 -7.75 -14.28
C ALA A 144 -0.48 -9.20 -14.75
N PRO A 145 0.72 -9.60 -15.27
CA PRO A 145 1.00 -10.99 -15.58
C PRO A 145 1.10 -11.88 -14.32
N MET A 146 1.72 -11.40 -13.26
CA MET A 146 1.86 -12.12 -11.98
C MET A 146 0.50 -12.28 -11.30
N ASP A 147 -0.34 -11.24 -11.30
CA ASP A 147 -1.64 -11.24 -10.64
C ASP A 147 -2.62 -12.24 -11.25
N ARG A 148 -2.44 -12.57 -12.55
CA ARG A 148 -3.19 -13.65 -13.19
C ARG A 148 -2.86 -15.04 -12.63
N LEU A 149 -1.66 -15.21 -12.07
CA LEU A 149 -1.19 -16.48 -11.50
C LEU A 149 -1.39 -16.55 -9.99
N THR A 150 -1.22 -15.42 -9.30
CA THR A 150 -1.17 -15.38 -7.83
C THR A 150 -2.35 -14.61 -7.21
N GLY A 151 -3.04 -13.78 -8.01
CA GLY A 151 -4.11 -12.89 -7.56
C GLY A 151 -3.61 -11.65 -6.83
N HIS A 152 -4.55 -10.79 -6.46
CA HIS A 152 -4.28 -9.46 -5.86
C HIS A 152 -4.20 -9.49 -4.31
N PHE A 153 -4.65 -10.57 -3.67
CA PHE A 153 -4.77 -10.66 -2.21
C PHE A 153 -3.49 -11.10 -1.50
N ILE A 154 -2.41 -11.33 -2.23
CA ILE A 154 -1.11 -11.66 -1.63
C ILE A 154 -0.60 -10.42 -0.90
N ASN A 155 -0.14 -10.60 0.35
CA ASN A 155 0.23 -9.54 1.30
C ASN A 155 0.92 -8.33 0.66
N ASN A 156 1.78 -8.58 -0.29
CA ASN A 156 2.61 -7.53 -0.86
C ASN A 156 1.94 -6.80 -2.03
N ALA A 157 1.10 -7.48 -2.82
CA ALA A 157 0.33 -6.88 -3.89
C ALA A 157 -0.76 -5.97 -3.34
N TYR A 158 -1.44 -6.44 -2.30
CA TYR A 158 -2.54 -5.75 -1.66
C TYR A 158 -2.22 -4.30 -1.27
N ASP A 159 -1.02 -4.05 -0.75
CA ASP A 159 -0.61 -2.74 -0.24
C ASP A 159 -0.32 -1.71 -1.34
N PHE A 160 -0.09 -2.16 -2.55
CA PHE A 160 0.29 -1.30 -3.68
C PHE A 160 -0.76 -1.21 -4.79
N GLU A 161 -1.77 -2.03 -4.71
CA GLU A 161 -2.89 -2.05 -5.63
C GLU A 161 -4.14 -1.42 -5.01
N GLY A 162 -5.07 -1.02 -5.85
CA GLY A 162 -6.34 -0.45 -5.40
C GLY A 162 -6.23 0.92 -4.73
N LEU A 163 -6.93 1.10 -3.61
CA LEU A 163 -7.12 2.41 -2.97
C LEU A 163 -6.16 2.67 -1.80
N VAL A 164 -5.64 1.60 -1.21
CA VAL A 164 -4.95 1.64 0.08
C VAL A 164 -3.65 2.41 0.01
N LEU A 165 -2.84 2.25 -1.05
CA LEU A 165 -1.58 3.00 -1.22
C LEU A 165 -1.79 4.51 -1.13
N THR A 166 -2.78 5.02 -1.87
CA THR A 166 -3.11 6.45 -1.86
C THR A 166 -3.56 6.91 -0.48
N ALA A 167 -4.36 6.09 0.21
CA ALA A 167 -4.82 6.38 1.57
C ALA A 167 -3.67 6.42 2.59
N TYR A 168 -2.68 5.55 2.47
CA TYR A 168 -1.48 5.56 3.31
C TYR A 168 -0.65 6.82 3.13
N ILE A 169 -0.38 7.21 1.88
CA ILE A 169 0.36 8.45 1.56
C ILE A 169 -0.39 9.65 2.12
N LEU A 170 -1.71 9.70 1.91
CA LEU A 170 -2.57 10.78 2.38
C LEU A 170 -2.58 10.90 3.92
N CYS A 171 -2.65 9.77 4.63
CA CYS A 171 -2.60 9.76 6.09
C CYS A 171 -1.25 10.23 6.63
N ALA A 172 -0.15 9.75 6.07
CA ALA A 172 1.20 10.18 6.44
C ALA A 172 1.41 11.68 6.16
N PHE A 173 0.94 12.16 5.02
CA PHE A 173 0.92 13.57 4.66
C PHE A 173 0.15 14.40 5.69
N ALA A 174 -1.06 13.98 6.05
CA ALA A 174 -1.91 14.69 7.01
C ALA A 174 -1.28 14.77 8.41
N PHE A 175 -0.69 13.67 8.88
CA PHE A 175 0.06 13.64 10.14
C PHE A 175 1.25 14.59 10.10
N ALA A 176 2.00 14.60 8.99
CA ALA A 176 3.15 15.46 8.83
C ALA A 176 2.77 16.96 8.79
N VAL A 177 1.64 17.29 8.18
CA VAL A 177 1.08 18.66 8.23
C VAL A 177 0.73 19.07 9.64
N LEU A 178 0.02 18.22 10.40
CA LEU A 178 -0.36 18.49 11.79
C LEU A 178 0.87 18.67 12.68
N VAL A 179 1.82 17.73 12.62
CA VAL A 179 3.03 17.73 13.43
C VAL A 179 3.95 18.88 13.02
N GLY A 180 4.05 19.21 11.72
CA GLY A 180 4.78 20.35 11.20
C GLY A 180 4.28 21.68 11.76
N LEU A 181 2.96 21.81 11.93
CA LEU A 181 2.35 22.97 12.58
C LEU A 181 2.68 23.04 14.07
N LEU A 182 2.82 21.91 14.76
CA LEU A 182 3.14 21.85 16.20
C LEU A 182 4.61 22.12 16.49
N ILE A 183 5.50 21.41 15.81
CA ILE A 183 6.97 21.45 16.04
C ILE A 183 7.63 22.67 15.39
N ARG A 184 7.06 23.18 14.28
CA ARG A 184 7.57 24.34 13.51
C ARG A 184 8.99 24.15 12.93
N ARG A 185 9.44 22.91 12.81
CA ARG A 185 10.70 22.51 12.19
C ARG A 185 10.44 21.30 11.29
N SER A 186 10.96 21.35 10.07
CA SER A 186 10.63 20.36 9.04
C SER A 186 11.16 18.96 9.37
N ILE A 187 12.44 18.82 9.70
CA ILE A 187 13.07 17.50 9.91
C ILE A 187 12.53 16.79 11.18
N PRO A 188 12.48 17.43 12.35
CA PRO A 188 11.87 16.78 13.52
C PRO A 188 10.40 16.41 13.32
N ALA A 189 9.65 17.21 12.55
CA ALA A 189 8.26 16.93 12.24
C ALA A 189 8.10 15.69 11.33
N MET A 190 9.01 15.47 10.38
CA MET A 190 9.00 14.24 9.55
C MET A 190 9.11 13.00 10.43
N ILE A 191 10.09 12.95 11.32
CA ILE A 191 10.33 11.80 12.22
C ILE A 191 9.13 11.60 13.16
N ALA A 192 8.68 12.68 13.81
CA ALA A 192 7.59 12.64 14.78
C ALA A 192 6.22 12.30 14.15
N ALA A 193 6.03 12.51 12.85
CA ALA A 193 4.84 12.10 12.13
C ALA A 193 4.95 10.67 11.58
N PHE A 194 6.16 10.26 11.17
CA PHE A 194 6.39 8.96 10.57
C PHE A 194 6.22 7.82 11.57
N VAL A 195 6.73 7.97 12.80
CA VAL A 195 6.69 6.91 13.83
C VAL A 195 5.25 6.49 14.18
N PRO A 196 4.32 7.40 14.55
CA PRO A 196 2.95 7.01 14.85
C PRO A 196 2.21 6.49 13.62
N TRP A 197 2.48 7.03 12.42
CA TRP A 197 1.92 6.52 11.18
C TRP A 197 2.35 5.05 10.96
N LEU A 198 3.64 4.74 11.12
CA LEU A 198 4.15 3.39 10.96
C LEU A 198 3.55 2.43 12.01
N ALA A 199 3.44 2.87 13.25
CA ALA A 199 2.83 2.07 14.32
C ALA A 199 1.36 1.73 13.99
N ILE A 200 0.56 2.71 13.55
CA ILE A 200 -0.83 2.49 13.14
C ILE A 200 -0.87 1.55 11.93
N ARG A 201 0.01 1.74 10.95
CA ARG A 201 0.09 0.90 9.76
C ARG A 201 0.31 -0.56 10.13
N LEU A 202 1.30 -0.83 10.99
CA LEU A 202 1.63 -2.19 11.44
C LEU A 202 0.47 -2.81 12.24
N VAL A 203 -0.16 -2.05 13.13
CA VAL A 203 -1.32 -2.52 13.90
C VAL A 203 -2.49 -2.86 12.98
N VAL A 204 -2.79 -2.01 12.00
CA VAL A 204 -3.88 -2.29 11.05
C VAL A 204 -3.56 -3.52 10.21
N GLU A 205 -2.35 -3.65 9.70
CA GLU A 205 -1.93 -4.77 8.84
C GLU A 205 -1.94 -6.12 9.57
N TYR A 206 -1.31 -6.19 10.75
CA TYR A 206 -1.10 -7.46 11.45
C TYR A 206 -2.20 -7.83 12.42
N VAL A 207 -2.95 -6.83 12.95
CA VAL A 207 -3.96 -7.09 13.96
C VAL A 207 -5.38 -6.96 13.38
N PHE A 208 -5.68 -5.88 12.68
CA PHE A 208 -7.05 -5.62 12.24
C PHE A 208 -7.39 -6.25 10.89
N ARG A 209 -6.50 -6.19 9.90
CA ARG A 209 -6.77 -6.69 8.54
C ARG A 209 -7.24 -8.15 8.51
N PRO A 210 -6.60 -9.11 9.22
CA PRO A 210 -7.07 -10.49 9.22
C PRO A 210 -8.50 -10.67 9.75
N HIS A 211 -8.96 -9.70 10.56
CA HIS A 211 -10.24 -9.74 11.28
C HIS A 211 -11.31 -8.80 10.70
N PHE A 212 -11.07 -8.13 9.59
CA PHE A 212 -12.09 -7.26 8.96
C PHE A 212 -13.37 -8.01 8.62
N LEU A 213 -13.22 -9.25 8.16
CA LEU A 213 -14.32 -10.18 7.91
C LEU A 213 -13.98 -11.55 8.50
N ALA A 214 -14.99 -12.29 8.92
CA ALA A 214 -14.81 -13.65 9.39
C ALA A 214 -14.18 -14.52 8.28
N PRO A 215 -13.04 -15.19 8.55
CA PRO A 215 -12.39 -16.04 7.57
C PRO A 215 -13.26 -17.26 7.27
N LEU A 216 -13.13 -17.78 6.06
CA LEU A 216 -13.72 -19.04 5.67
C LEU A 216 -12.77 -20.20 6.02
N VAL A 217 -13.36 -21.38 6.22
CA VAL A 217 -12.61 -22.59 6.54
C VAL A 217 -12.62 -23.50 5.32
N PHE A 218 -11.44 -23.87 4.84
CA PHE A 218 -11.27 -24.89 3.82
C PHE A 218 -10.67 -26.15 4.44
N VAL A 219 -11.26 -27.31 4.13
CA VAL A 219 -10.77 -28.61 4.62
C VAL A 219 -10.15 -29.37 3.47
N GLN A 220 -8.83 -29.46 3.48
CA GLN A 220 -8.06 -30.27 2.54
C GLN A 220 -8.03 -31.72 3.01
N ARG A 221 -8.62 -32.63 2.26
CA ARG A 221 -8.50 -34.07 2.53
C ARG A 221 -7.15 -34.57 2.04
N CYS A 222 -6.45 -35.31 2.89
CA CYS A 222 -5.13 -35.85 2.58
C CYS A 222 -5.22 -37.39 2.55
N SER A 223 -4.49 -37.99 1.62
CA SER A 223 -4.36 -39.45 1.51
C SER A 223 -3.33 -40.03 2.50
N SER A 224 -2.39 -39.22 2.96
CA SER A 224 -1.39 -39.62 3.94
C SER A 224 -0.93 -38.42 4.79
N PRO A 225 -0.32 -38.63 5.97
CA PRO A 225 0.26 -37.54 6.77
C PRO A 225 1.30 -36.71 6.01
N GLN A 226 2.07 -37.36 5.13
CA GLN A 226 3.11 -36.71 4.31
C GLN A 226 2.49 -35.80 3.24
N THR A 227 1.37 -36.17 2.64
CA THR A 227 0.64 -35.32 1.68
C THR A 227 -0.02 -34.12 2.36
N CYS A 228 -0.36 -34.23 3.65
CA CYS A 228 -0.83 -33.11 4.46
C CYS A 228 0.29 -32.11 4.81
N MET A 229 1.51 -32.60 5.03
CA MET A 229 2.64 -31.75 5.41
C MET A 229 3.42 -31.16 4.21
N GLY A 230 3.29 -31.76 3.04
CA GLY A 230 4.09 -31.44 1.84
C GLY A 230 3.83 -30.05 1.22
N GLY A 231 2.84 -29.30 1.71
CA GLY A 231 2.56 -27.96 1.22
C GLY A 231 3.24 -26.82 1.97
N ALA A 232 3.95 -27.10 3.08
CA ALA A 232 4.49 -26.07 3.97
C ALA A 232 5.91 -25.58 3.64
N GLY A 233 6.55 -26.09 2.58
CA GLY A 233 7.99 -25.93 2.39
C GLY A 233 8.46 -24.97 1.30
N LEU A 234 7.64 -24.50 0.41
CA LEU A 234 8.09 -23.66 -0.70
C LEU A 234 7.06 -22.53 -0.93
N GLY A 235 7.53 -21.31 -1.02
CA GLY A 235 6.80 -20.03 -1.07
C GLY A 235 5.74 -19.85 -2.17
N PHE A 236 5.35 -20.90 -2.84
CA PHE A 236 4.17 -20.99 -3.70
C PHE A 236 3.23 -22.02 -3.09
N ILE A 237 2.28 -21.57 -2.30
CA ILE A 237 1.13 -22.41 -1.92
C ILE A 237 0.26 -22.46 -3.18
N PRO A 238 0.14 -23.63 -3.88
CA PRO A 238 -0.92 -23.78 -4.87
C PRO A 238 -2.23 -23.41 -4.16
N PRO A 239 -3.21 -22.82 -4.83
CA PRO A 239 -4.43 -22.40 -4.16
C PRO A 239 -5.02 -23.62 -3.44
N VAL A 240 -4.82 -23.65 -2.12
CA VAL A 240 -5.30 -24.75 -1.25
C VAL A 240 -6.81 -24.91 -1.44
N THR A 241 -7.46 -23.80 -1.76
CA THR A 241 -8.89 -23.67 -2.04
C THR A 241 -9.26 -23.99 -3.49
N GLY A 242 -8.29 -24.13 -4.41
CA GLY A 242 -8.53 -24.29 -5.85
C GLY A 242 -8.84 -22.96 -6.58
N HIS A 243 -8.88 -21.84 -5.89
CA HIS A 243 -9.15 -20.52 -6.47
C HIS A 243 -7.91 -19.64 -6.38
N ILE A 244 -7.50 -19.06 -7.52
CA ILE A 244 -6.38 -18.13 -7.60
C ILE A 244 -6.73 -16.84 -6.84
N GLY A 245 -5.81 -16.37 -6.00
CA GLY A 245 -5.93 -15.08 -5.33
C GLY A 245 -6.58 -15.13 -3.94
N ASP A 246 -6.94 -16.29 -3.43
CA ASP A 246 -7.40 -16.44 -2.06
C ASP A 246 -6.25 -16.15 -1.07
N TRP A 247 -6.52 -15.35 -0.06
CA TRP A 247 -5.54 -15.03 0.98
C TRP A 247 -5.60 -16.06 2.11
N VAL A 248 -4.59 -16.90 2.19
CA VAL A 248 -4.45 -17.90 3.25
C VAL A 248 -3.89 -17.24 4.50
N LEU A 249 -4.65 -17.24 5.58
CA LEU A 249 -4.27 -16.65 6.88
C LEU A 249 -3.40 -17.60 7.71
N GLY A 250 -3.56 -18.90 7.52
CA GLY A 250 -2.82 -19.94 8.24
C GLY A 250 -3.58 -21.25 8.33
N MET A 251 -2.93 -22.23 8.92
CA MET A 251 -3.60 -23.47 9.32
C MET A 251 -4.47 -23.21 10.55
N GLY A 252 -5.72 -23.62 10.52
CA GLY A 252 -6.70 -23.36 11.57
C GLY A 252 -6.47 -24.21 12.82
N GLY A 253 -5.99 -23.60 13.90
CA GLY A 253 -6.07 -24.09 15.27
C GLY A 253 -5.10 -25.19 15.70
N PRO A 254 -4.92 -25.38 17.03
CA PRO A 254 -4.09 -26.46 17.59
C PRO A 254 -4.74 -27.81 17.35
N GLY A 255 -4.07 -28.65 16.60
CA GLY A 255 -4.57 -29.99 16.21
C GLY A 255 -5.06 -30.05 14.76
N THR A 256 -4.37 -29.36 13.88
CA THR A 256 -4.73 -29.10 12.47
C THR A 256 -4.90 -30.35 11.58
N VAL A 257 -4.56 -31.53 12.05
CA VAL A 257 -4.93 -32.80 11.40
C VAL A 257 -6.18 -33.32 12.11
N ALA A 258 -7.36 -32.83 11.68
CA ALA A 258 -8.62 -33.35 12.20
C ALA A 258 -8.95 -34.66 11.51
N LEU A 259 -9.24 -35.71 12.28
CA LEU A 259 -9.89 -36.92 11.80
C LEU A 259 -11.35 -36.57 11.45
N LEU A 260 -11.61 -36.13 10.24
CA LEU A 260 -12.94 -35.89 9.73
C LEU A 260 -13.49 -37.23 9.12
N ARG A 261 -14.35 -37.88 9.84
CA ARG A 261 -15.00 -39.17 9.42
C ARG A 261 -14.00 -40.26 8.98
N GLY A 262 -12.86 -40.39 9.73
CA GLY A 262 -11.85 -41.43 9.43
C GLY A 262 -10.81 -41.06 8.38
N HIS A 263 -10.80 -39.81 7.87
CA HIS A 263 -9.80 -39.32 6.94
C HIS A 263 -8.98 -38.19 7.57
N LEU A 264 -7.67 -38.20 7.27
CA LEU A 264 -6.76 -37.09 7.65
C LEU A 264 -7.11 -35.86 6.83
N GLY A 265 -7.21 -34.70 7.47
CA GLY A 265 -7.47 -33.44 6.78
C GLY A 265 -6.84 -32.25 7.48
N ASN A 266 -6.31 -31.32 6.70
CA ASN A 266 -5.84 -30.01 7.19
C ASN A 266 -6.96 -28.98 7.04
N THR A 267 -7.15 -28.16 8.06
CA THR A 267 -8.04 -27.02 8.01
C THR A 267 -7.24 -25.75 7.72
N TRP A 268 -7.69 -24.98 6.75
CA TRP A 268 -7.08 -23.71 6.37
C TRP A 268 -8.07 -22.58 6.58
N LEU A 269 -7.62 -21.50 7.18
CA LEU A 269 -8.39 -20.26 7.26
C LEU A 269 -7.97 -19.36 6.10
N TYR A 270 -8.94 -18.86 5.36
CA TYR A 270 -8.67 -18.02 4.20
C TYR A 270 -9.72 -16.93 4.00
N GLN A 271 -9.33 -15.89 3.27
CA GLN A 271 -10.22 -14.87 2.74
C GLN A 271 -10.32 -15.06 1.22
N PRO A 272 -11.51 -15.20 0.66
CA PRO A 272 -11.68 -15.39 -0.78
C PRO A 272 -11.35 -14.12 -1.56
N ALA A 273 -10.85 -14.31 -2.78
CA ALA A 273 -10.35 -13.23 -3.66
C ALA A 273 -11.41 -12.16 -3.99
N ASP A 274 -12.71 -12.52 -4.00
CA ASP A 274 -13.82 -11.59 -4.25
C ASP A 274 -14.00 -10.51 -3.17
N ARG A 275 -13.44 -10.74 -1.96
CA ARG A 275 -13.45 -9.77 -0.87
C ARG A 275 -12.37 -8.68 -0.99
N PHE A 276 -11.50 -8.74 -1.98
CA PHE A 276 -10.39 -7.80 -2.15
C PHE A 276 -10.84 -6.33 -2.05
N TRP A 277 -11.85 -5.93 -2.82
CA TRP A 277 -12.34 -4.56 -2.81
C TRP A 277 -13.01 -4.15 -1.50
N THR A 278 -13.64 -5.08 -0.80
CA THR A 278 -14.23 -4.83 0.52
C THR A 278 -13.12 -4.51 1.54
N PHE A 279 -12.05 -5.31 1.56
CA PHE A 279 -10.90 -5.06 2.43
C PHE A 279 -10.20 -3.74 2.09
N GLN A 280 -9.97 -3.48 0.80
CA GLN A 280 -9.43 -2.22 0.31
C GLN A 280 -10.25 -1.01 0.78
N SER A 281 -11.58 -1.10 0.70
CA SER A 281 -12.47 -0.01 1.09
C SER A 281 -12.47 0.23 2.60
N ILE A 282 -12.47 -0.83 3.41
CA ILE A 282 -12.40 -0.72 4.87
C ILE A 282 -11.09 -0.08 5.29
N GLU A 283 -9.97 -0.60 4.79
CA GLU A 283 -8.65 -0.13 5.18
C GLU A 283 -8.37 1.28 4.68
N ALA A 284 -8.66 1.57 3.42
CA ALA A 284 -8.56 2.93 2.88
C ALA A 284 -9.45 3.91 3.65
N GLY A 285 -10.67 3.50 4.03
CA GLY A 285 -11.58 4.29 4.84
C GLY A 285 -11.00 4.66 6.21
N ILE A 286 -10.34 3.73 6.89
CA ILE A 286 -9.66 3.97 8.17
C ILE A 286 -8.57 5.06 8.00
N PHE A 287 -7.69 4.91 7.02
CA PHE A 287 -6.58 5.86 6.81
C PHE A 287 -7.06 7.22 6.30
N VAL A 288 -8.09 7.27 5.46
CA VAL A 288 -8.71 8.53 5.02
C VAL A 288 -9.39 9.24 6.17
N ALA A 289 -10.10 8.52 7.07
CA ALA A 289 -10.69 9.10 8.27
C ALA A 289 -9.63 9.69 9.20
N LEU A 290 -8.53 8.98 9.44
CA LEU A 290 -7.39 9.47 10.22
C LEU A 290 -6.76 10.72 9.57
N ALA A 291 -6.62 10.73 8.24
CA ALA A 291 -6.14 11.89 7.50
C ALA A 291 -7.07 13.09 7.68
N ALA A 292 -8.38 12.90 7.55
CA ALA A 292 -9.37 13.95 7.72
C ALA A 292 -9.35 14.54 9.14
N ILE A 293 -9.24 13.68 10.17
CA ILE A 293 -9.10 14.10 11.56
C ILE A 293 -7.83 14.95 11.76
N ALA A 294 -6.69 14.50 11.23
CA ALA A 294 -5.41 15.20 11.35
C ALA A 294 -5.44 16.57 10.64
N LEU A 295 -5.97 16.64 9.42
CA LEU A 295 -6.12 17.90 8.68
C LEU A 295 -7.12 18.84 9.37
N GLY A 296 -8.24 18.31 9.86
CA GLY A 296 -9.22 19.07 10.65
C GLY A 296 -8.60 19.65 11.93
N ALA A 297 -7.83 18.84 12.66
CA ALA A 297 -7.09 19.30 13.83
C ALA A 297 -6.05 20.39 13.48
N ALA A 298 -5.34 20.25 12.36
CA ALA A 298 -4.39 21.28 11.90
C ALA A 298 -5.09 22.61 11.60
N ILE A 299 -6.24 22.57 10.92
CA ILE A 299 -7.06 23.77 10.65
C ILE A 299 -7.55 24.39 11.96
N TRP A 300 -8.10 23.59 12.86
CA TRP A 300 -8.62 24.04 14.14
C TRP A 300 -7.54 24.67 15.03
N LEU A 301 -6.35 24.05 15.11
CA LEU A 301 -5.22 24.60 15.85
C LEU A 301 -4.79 25.96 15.32
N LEU A 302 -4.80 26.15 13.99
CA LEU A 302 -4.45 27.43 13.38
C LEU A 302 -5.47 28.53 13.73
N HIS A 303 -6.75 28.18 13.83
CA HIS A 303 -7.81 29.11 14.25
C HIS A 303 -7.62 29.59 15.69
N ARG A 304 -7.27 28.68 16.61
CA ARG A 304 -7.12 29.01 18.03
C ARG A 304 -5.84 29.76 18.40
N ARG A 305 -4.83 29.80 17.53
CA ARG A 305 -3.59 30.53 17.83
C ARG A 305 -3.85 32.04 17.87
N PRO A 306 -3.55 32.72 19.00
CA PRO A 306 -3.72 34.16 19.10
C PRO A 306 -2.87 34.88 18.04
N ARG A 307 -3.31 36.06 17.61
CA ARG A 307 -2.54 36.90 16.72
C ARG A 307 -1.27 37.29 17.47
N PRO A 308 -0.06 37.04 16.92
CA PRO A 308 1.11 37.67 17.48
C PRO A 308 0.90 39.17 17.36
N ALA A 309 1.06 39.86 18.49
CA ALA A 309 1.02 41.32 18.58
C ALA A 309 2.11 41.94 17.67
#